data_f03a8a9a11b849e3d0dac7128be3bc91
#
_entry.id   f03a8a9a11b849e3d0dac7128be3bc91
#
_cell.length_a   1.000
_cell.length_b   1.000
_cell.length_c   1.000
_cell.angle_alpha   90.00
_cell.angle_beta   90.00
_cell.angle_gamma   90.00
#
_symmetry.space_group_name_H-M   'P 1'
#
loop_
_entity.id
_entity.type
_entity.pdbx_description
1 polymer ?
#
loop_
_entity_poly.entity_id
_entity_poly.type
_entity_poly.pdbx_seq_one_letter_code
_entity_poly.pdbx_strand_id
1 'polypeptide(L)' 'MEKVDSILESIPYLLKMPSKRIWVDYDDEADVLYISFRKPQQANDSIMEDDIIYHYHDKELVGLTILHAKGKS' A
#
# COMPACT_ATOMS: atom_id res chain seq x y z
N MET A 1 11.91 -9.12 5.88
CA MET A 1 11.81 -7.67 5.73
C MET A 1 10.78 -7.13 6.68
N GLU A 2 11.26 -6.32 7.61
CA GLU A 2 10.42 -5.87 8.71
C GLU A 2 9.28 -4.98 8.26
N LYS A 3 9.56 -4.13 7.28
CA LYS A 3 8.53 -3.21 6.79
C LYS A 3 7.36 -3.98 6.15
N VAL A 4 7.68 -5.02 5.42
CA VAL A 4 6.64 -5.84 4.80
C VAL A 4 5.86 -6.60 5.86
N ASP A 5 6.55 -7.06 6.89
CA ASP A 5 5.89 -7.79 7.97
C ASP A 5 4.90 -6.89 8.70
N SER A 6 5.27 -5.62 8.93
CA SER A 6 4.35 -4.69 9.57
C SER A 6 3.09 -4.47 8.74
N ILE A 7 3.24 -4.43 7.41
CA ILE A 7 2.09 -4.28 6.53
C ILE A 7 1.22 -5.52 6.57
N LEU A 8 1.84 -6.69 6.62
CA LEU A 8 1.10 -7.94 6.70
C LEU A 8 0.29 -8.04 7.98
N GLU A 9 0.78 -7.43 9.05
CA GLU A 9 0.05 -7.40 10.30
C GLU A 9 -1.22 -6.56 10.22
N SER A 10 -1.31 -5.72 9.20
CA SER A 10 -2.50 -4.92 8.96
C SER A 10 -3.53 -5.63 8.10
N ILE A 11 -3.25 -6.85 7.67
CA ILE A 11 -4.12 -7.59 6.78
C ILE A 11 -5.54 -7.78 7.31
N PRO A 12 -5.77 -7.95 8.62
CA PRO A 12 -7.15 -8.05 9.09
C PRO A 12 -8.03 -6.90 8.62
N TYR A 13 -7.43 -5.72 8.44
CA TYR A 13 -8.16 -4.59 7.91
C TYR A 13 -8.59 -4.85 6.47
N LEU A 14 -7.71 -5.48 5.68
CA LEU A 14 -8.00 -5.78 4.29
C LEU A 14 -9.10 -6.82 4.14
N LEU A 15 -9.21 -7.73 5.10
CA LEU A 15 -10.22 -8.78 5.04
C LEU A 15 -11.63 -8.24 5.20
N LYS A 16 -11.77 -7.02 5.69
CA LYS A 16 -13.07 -6.39 5.85
C LYS A 16 -13.51 -5.62 4.62
N MET A 17 -12.67 -5.54 3.60
CA MET A 17 -13.00 -4.80 2.40
C MET A 17 -13.94 -5.61 1.51
N PRO A 18 -14.85 -4.94 0.78
CA PRO A 18 -15.78 -5.64 -0.10
C PRO A 18 -15.07 -6.46 -1.17
N SER A 19 -13.95 -5.94 -1.67
CA SER A 19 -13.16 -6.66 -2.66
C SER A 19 -11.91 -7.20 -1.98
N LYS A 20 -11.60 -8.46 -2.26
CA LYS A 20 -10.39 -9.07 -1.72
C LYS A 20 -9.30 -9.15 -2.76
N ARG A 21 -9.45 -8.41 -3.86
CA ARG A 21 -8.41 -8.36 -4.87
C ARG A 21 -7.40 -7.31 -4.50
N ILE A 22 -6.15 -7.63 -4.74
CA ILE A 22 -5.04 -6.73 -4.47
C ILE A 22 -4.15 -6.73 -5.72
N TRP A 23 -3.84 -5.55 -6.21
CA TRP A 23 -2.91 -5.39 -7.32
C TRP A 23 -1.59 -4.93 -6.78
N VAL A 24 -0.51 -5.59 -7.20
CA VAL A 24 0.83 -5.30 -6.71
C VAL A 24 1.73 -5.06 -7.90
N ASP A 25 2.44 -3.94 -7.88
CA ASP A 25 3.45 -3.61 -8.88
C ASP A 25 4.72 -3.19 -8.16
N TYR A 26 5.84 -3.65 -8.65
CA TYR A 26 7.12 -3.28 -8.07
C TYR A 26 8.01 -2.65 -9.13
N ASP A 27 8.50 -1.44 -8.85
CA ASP A 27 9.43 -0.73 -9.70
C ASP A 27 10.82 -0.95 -9.13
N ASP A 28 11.61 -1.82 -9.75
CA ASP A 28 12.91 -2.18 -9.19
C ASP A 28 13.96 -1.10 -9.42
N GLU A 29 13.76 -0.20 -10.34
CA GLU A 29 14.69 0.91 -10.52
C GLU A 29 14.56 1.92 -9.40
N ALA A 30 13.35 2.21 -9.01
CA ALA A 30 13.08 3.17 -7.94
C ALA A 30 12.99 2.50 -6.57
N ASP A 31 12.91 1.19 -6.53
CA ASP A 31 12.71 0.41 -5.30
C ASP A 31 11.43 0.84 -4.60
N VAL A 32 10.36 0.89 -5.37
CA VAL A 32 9.04 1.31 -4.87
C VAL A 32 8.04 0.21 -5.15
N LEU A 33 7.29 -0.15 -4.12
CA LEU A 33 6.25 -1.15 -4.21
C LEU A 33 4.90 -0.46 -4.17
N TYR A 34 4.06 -0.73 -5.16
CA TYR A 34 2.72 -0.16 -5.24
C TYR A 34 1.69 -1.24 -4.97
N ILE A 35 0.79 -0.98 -4.05
CA ILE A 35 -0.28 -1.91 -3.70
C ILE A 35 -1.60 -1.16 -3.87
N SER A 36 -2.52 -1.73 -4.65
CA SER A 36 -3.84 -1.15 -4.84
C SER A 36 -4.90 -2.13 -4.40
N PHE A 37 -5.88 -1.64 -3.67
CA PHE A 37 -6.97 -2.47 -3.17
C PHE A 37 -8.21 -2.38 -4.04
N ARG A 38 -8.17 -1.50 -5.02
CA ARG A 38 -9.21 -1.41 -6.03
C ARG A 38 -8.63 -0.79 -7.29
N LYS A 39 -9.31 -0.99 -8.40
CA LYS A 39 -8.82 -0.49 -9.68
C LYS A 39 -9.98 0.02 -10.49
N PRO A 40 -9.92 1.29 -10.95
CA PRO A 40 -8.83 2.22 -10.71
C PRO A 40 -8.78 2.69 -9.26
N GLN A 41 -7.58 3.05 -8.81
CA GLN A 41 -7.40 3.43 -7.42
C GLN A 41 -8.10 4.74 -7.08
N GLN A 42 -7.94 5.74 -7.92
CA GLN A 42 -8.63 7.05 -7.82
C GLN A 42 -8.55 7.68 -6.42
N ALA A 43 -7.37 7.65 -5.83
CA ALA A 43 -7.18 8.28 -4.53
C ALA A 43 -7.35 9.79 -4.65
N ASN A 44 -8.01 10.39 -3.67
CA ASN A 44 -8.15 11.84 -3.62
C ASN A 44 -7.43 12.45 -2.42
N ASP A 45 -6.76 11.63 -1.62
CA ASP A 45 -5.99 12.10 -0.48
C ASP A 45 -4.88 11.10 -0.20
N SER A 46 -3.77 11.57 0.35
CA SER A 46 -2.64 10.71 0.66
C SER A 46 -1.96 11.21 1.92
N ILE A 47 -1.51 10.28 2.73
CA ILE A 47 -0.78 10.58 3.95
C ILE A 47 0.50 9.77 3.92
N MET A 48 1.64 10.43 4.17
CA MET A 48 2.93 9.78 4.20
C MET A 48 3.42 9.64 5.62
N GLU A 49 3.79 8.42 5.99
CA GLU A 49 4.44 8.13 7.26
C GLU A 49 5.67 7.30 6.99
N ASP A 50 6.82 7.79 7.40
CA ASP A 50 8.10 7.14 7.14
C ASP A 50 8.23 6.91 5.63
N ASP A 51 8.37 5.67 5.21
CA ASP A 51 8.53 5.33 3.81
C ASP A 51 7.26 4.77 3.19
N ILE A 52 6.11 4.99 3.82
CA ILE A 52 4.86 4.45 3.33
C ILE A 52 3.90 5.59 3.07
N ILE A 53 3.32 5.59 1.87
CA ILE A 53 2.29 6.56 1.52
C ILE A 53 0.96 5.82 1.48
N TYR A 54 0.02 6.26 2.30
CA TYR A 54 -1.31 5.69 2.38
C TYR A 54 -2.22 6.50 1.48
N HIS A 55 -2.91 5.82 0.56
CA HIS A 55 -3.79 6.49 -0.40
C HIS A 55 -5.24 6.25 -0.02
N TYR A 56 -6.00 7.32 0.04
CA TYR A 56 -7.40 7.27 0.47
C TYR A 56 -8.32 7.85 -0.58
N HIS A 57 -9.52 7.32 -0.63
CA HIS A 57 -10.62 7.92 -1.37
C HIS A 57 -11.78 8.06 -0.40
N ASP A 58 -12.16 9.30 -0.08
CA ASP A 58 -13.24 9.58 0.86
C ASP A 58 -13.05 8.81 2.16
N LYS A 59 -11.83 8.90 2.71
CA LYS A 59 -11.44 8.28 3.98
C LYS A 59 -11.33 6.76 3.93
N GLU A 60 -11.50 6.17 2.78
CA GLU A 60 -11.32 4.73 2.61
C GLU A 60 -9.92 4.47 2.06
N LEU A 61 -9.17 3.57 2.68
CA LEU A 61 -7.84 3.22 2.21
C LEU A 61 -7.97 2.43 0.91
N VAL A 62 -7.37 2.95 -0.17
CA VAL A 62 -7.48 2.33 -1.48
C VAL A 62 -6.13 1.87 -2.02
N GLY A 63 -5.03 2.19 -1.35
CA GLY A 63 -3.74 1.72 -1.80
C GLY A 63 -2.62 2.17 -0.89
N LEU A 64 -1.44 1.63 -1.17
CA LEU A 64 -0.21 1.95 -0.44
C LEU A 64 0.92 2.09 -1.44
N THR A 65 1.86 2.99 -1.16
CA THR A 65 3.11 3.07 -1.88
C THR A 65 4.22 2.94 -0.86
N ILE A 66 5.10 1.97 -1.06
CA ILE A 66 6.17 1.70 -0.12
C ILE A 66 7.49 2.07 -0.78
N LEU A 67 8.14 3.09 -0.26
CA LEU A 67 9.43 3.55 -0.74
C LEU A 67 10.53 2.72 -0.11
N HIS A 68 11.61 2.51 -0.82
CA HIS A 68 12.75 1.72 -0.35
C HIS A 68 12.30 0.34 0.11
N ALA A 69 11.48 -0.30 -0.74
CA ALA A 69 10.76 -1.50 -0.32
C ALA A 69 11.67 -2.65 0.06
N LYS A 70 12.83 -2.78 -0.61
CA LYS A 70 13.71 -3.88 -0.27
C LYS A 70 15.04 -3.43 0.33
N GLY A 71 15.35 -2.15 0.25
CA GLY A 71 16.64 -1.67 0.68
C GLY A 71 16.73 -1.26 2.12
N LYS A 72 15.63 -1.29 2.82
CA LYS A 72 15.55 -0.76 4.16
C LYS A 72 15.58 -1.86 5.19
N SER A 73 16.58 -2.50 5.31
CA SER A 73 16.65 -3.55 6.33
C SER A 73 17.56 -3.15 7.46
#